data_31b408ccc8cbc5ef128dae6721a716aa
#
_entry.id   31b408ccc8cbc5ef128dae6721a716aa
#
_cell.length_a   1.000
_cell.length_b   1.000
_cell.length_c   1.000
_cell.angle_alpha   90.00
_cell.angle_beta   90.00
_cell.angle_gamma   90.00
#
_symmetry.space_group_name_H-M   'P 1'
#
loop_
_entity.id
_entity.type
_entity.pdbx_description
1 polymer ?
#
loop_
_entity_poly.entity_id
_entity_poly.type
_entity_poly.pdbx_seq_one_letter_code
_entity_poly.pdbx_strand_id
1 'polypeptide(L)'
;MERGKNVRDRKIDIARISREHKVAPESNYSFGEGGAGAYSDGKLYTRSKKRGNVNKILNVFCQHGASTSILADAHPHIGTDKLPRVIENMRNTIIECGGEVHFETRMDSLIIEKNKITGIETNTGKTFKGPVILATGHSARDVYRWLYDNGIEMETKGIAVGVRLEHPSMLIDQIQYHNKNGRGKYLPAAEYSFVTQVEGRGVYSFCMCPGGFVVPAASGPHQIVVNGMSPSNRGSKWSNSGMVVEIRPEDLAENNLFTEELKTKSEELKATNKNHGQWTTDHCPLTMMYFQEALEASCWQQGNMRQTAPSQRMVEIQQRENTDMKVS
;
A
#
# COMPACT_ATOMS: atom_id res chain seq x y z
N MET A 1 12.98 14.17 -5.66
CA MET A 1 11.70 14.91 -5.75
C MET A 1 10.62 14.05 -5.15
N GLU A 2 9.71 14.66 -4.43
CA GLU A 2 8.56 14.02 -3.78
C GLU A 2 7.31 14.86 -4.09
N ARG A 3 6.25 14.20 -4.57
CA ARG A 3 5.01 14.89 -4.96
C ARG A 3 4.25 15.49 -3.76
N GLY A 4 4.35 14.84 -2.61
CA GLY A 4 3.70 15.29 -1.39
C GLY A 4 4.59 16.11 -0.47
N LYS A 5 4.11 16.29 0.75
CA LYS A 5 4.78 17.08 1.78
C LYS A 5 5.85 16.28 2.51
N ASN A 6 6.69 16.98 3.28
CA ASN A 6 7.60 16.32 4.21
C ASN A 6 6.84 15.49 5.26
N VAL A 7 7.53 14.58 5.92
CA VAL A 7 6.92 13.60 6.81
C VAL A 7 6.16 14.24 8.00
N ARG A 8 6.51 15.44 8.46
CA ARG A 8 5.82 16.10 9.55
C ARG A 8 4.50 16.74 9.11
N ASP A 9 4.55 17.51 8.04
CA ASP A 9 3.37 18.22 7.50
C ASP A 9 2.35 17.25 6.91
N ARG A 10 2.81 16.19 6.26
CA ARG A 10 1.97 15.11 5.74
C ARG A 10 1.11 14.44 6.82
N LYS A 11 1.57 14.40 8.08
CA LYS A 11 0.80 13.85 9.20
C LYS A 11 -0.57 14.53 9.35
N ILE A 12 -0.66 15.83 9.04
CA ILE A 12 -1.91 16.58 9.08
C ILE A 12 -2.87 16.07 8.00
N ASP A 13 -2.37 15.87 6.77
CA ASP A 13 -3.19 15.39 5.66
C ASP A 13 -3.70 13.96 5.92
N ILE A 14 -2.86 13.09 6.48
CA ILE A 14 -3.27 11.74 6.89
C ILE A 14 -4.35 11.78 7.98
N ALA A 15 -4.22 12.65 8.98
CA ALA A 15 -5.22 12.78 10.04
C ALA A 15 -6.58 13.27 9.50
N ARG A 16 -6.60 14.07 8.44
CA ARG A 16 -7.82 14.55 7.78
C ARG A 16 -8.59 13.44 7.08
N ILE A 17 -7.92 12.39 6.61
CA ILE A 17 -8.60 11.22 6.01
C ILE A 17 -9.59 10.62 7.02
N SER A 18 -9.16 10.37 8.25
CA SER A 18 -10.00 9.76 9.28
C SER A 18 -11.00 10.75 9.92
N ARG A 19 -10.61 12.02 10.09
CA ARG A 19 -11.41 12.99 10.84
C ARG A 19 -12.42 13.73 9.97
N GLU A 20 -12.02 14.08 8.75
CA GLU A 20 -12.79 14.92 7.84
C GLU A 20 -13.25 14.18 6.58
N HIS A 21 -12.85 12.91 6.41
CA HIS A 21 -13.07 12.11 5.21
C HIS A 21 -12.52 12.75 3.93
N LYS A 22 -11.43 13.52 4.07
CA LYS A 22 -10.80 14.23 2.95
C LYS A 22 -9.44 13.62 2.65
N VAL A 23 -9.25 13.23 1.40
CA VAL A 23 -7.98 12.74 0.87
C VAL A 23 -7.35 13.84 0.01
N ALA A 24 -6.16 14.30 0.37
CA ALA A 24 -5.37 15.20 -0.46
C ALA A 24 -4.70 14.38 -1.57
N PRO A 25 -4.94 14.66 -2.87
CA PRO A 25 -4.45 13.81 -3.96
C PRO A 25 -2.92 13.71 -4.02
N GLU A 26 -2.23 14.76 -3.66
CA GLU A 26 -0.77 14.83 -3.74
C GLU A 26 -0.06 14.52 -2.41
N SER A 27 -0.78 14.51 -1.27
CA SER A 27 -0.19 14.28 0.05
C SER A 27 -1.16 13.50 0.93
N ASN A 28 -0.94 12.20 1.07
CA ASN A 28 -1.87 11.29 1.73
C ASN A 28 -1.13 10.09 2.34
N TYR A 29 -1.81 8.95 2.51
CA TYR A 29 -1.20 7.75 3.07
C TYR A 29 -0.11 7.13 2.16
N SER A 30 -0.24 7.30 0.86
CA SER A 30 0.70 6.74 -0.15
C SER A 30 1.77 7.75 -0.58
N PHE A 31 1.41 9.03 -0.69
CA PHE A 31 2.25 10.10 -1.21
C PHE A 31 2.73 11.03 -0.10
N GLY A 32 3.96 11.49 -0.27
CA GLY A 32 4.70 12.29 0.69
C GLY A 32 5.93 11.54 1.21
N GLU A 33 6.81 12.24 1.87
CA GLU A 33 8.10 11.73 2.33
C GLU A 33 7.98 10.42 3.11
N GLY A 34 8.77 9.42 2.73
CA GLY A 34 8.76 8.08 3.29
C GLY A 34 7.66 7.15 2.75
N GLY A 35 6.80 7.63 1.84
CA GLY A 35 5.77 6.83 1.18
C GLY A 35 4.79 6.18 2.15
N ALA A 36 4.10 5.12 1.72
CA ALA A 36 3.16 4.37 2.54
C ALA A 36 3.80 3.72 3.78
N GLY A 37 5.11 3.52 3.77
CA GLY A 37 5.87 2.95 4.88
C GLY A 37 5.97 3.86 6.10
N ALA A 38 5.99 5.19 5.92
CA ALA A 38 6.25 6.16 6.98
C ALA A 38 5.27 6.06 8.17
N TYR A 39 4.04 5.69 7.91
CA TYR A 39 2.95 5.60 8.89
C TYR A 39 2.36 4.18 8.97
N SER A 40 3.20 3.16 8.79
CA SER A 40 2.88 1.75 8.97
C SER A 40 3.46 1.20 10.27
N ASP A 41 3.41 -0.12 10.48
CA ASP A 41 4.15 -0.81 11.55
C ASP A 41 5.68 -0.65 11.41
N GLY A 42 6.16 -0.30 10.22
CA GLY A 42 7.59 -0.15 9.95
C GLY A 42 8.34 -1.47 10.04
N LYS A 43 7.75 -2.55 9.54
CA LYS A 43 8.41 -3.87 9.46
C LYS A 43 9.61 -3.82 8.54
N LEU A 44 10.72 -4.38 9.02
CA LEU A 44 11.99 -4.45 8.29
C LEU A 44 12.37 -5.89 7.92
N TYR A 45 11.47 -6.83 8.17
CA TYR A 45 11.66 -8.23 7.83
C TYR A 45 11.42 -8.47 6.32
N THR A 46 12.32 -9.24 5.70
CA THR A 46 12.16 -9.73 4.33
C THR A 46 12.51 -11.20 4.23
N ARG A 47 11.74 -11.95 3.46
CA ARG A 47 12.05 -13.36 3.14
C ARG A 47 13.14 -13.47 2.08
N SER A 48 13.33 -12.46 1.25
CA SER A 48 14.33 -12.45 0.19
C SER A 48 15.65 -11.90 0.70
N LYS A 49 16.67 -12.77 0.76
CA LYS A 49 18.07 -12.41 1.08
C LYS A 49 18.95 -12.33 -0.18
N LYS A 50 18.39 -12.56 -1.37
CA LYS A 50 19.16 -12.70 -2.62
C LYS A 50 19.54 -11.37 -3.28
N ARG A 51 18.85 -10.27 -2.93
CA ARG A 51 18.99 -8.97 -3.61
C ARG A 51 19.44 -7.89 -2.61
N GLY A 52 20.70 -7.90 -2.26
CA GLY A 52 21.31 -6.86 -1.43
C GLY A 52 21.55 -7.26 0.04
N ASN A 53 22.28 -6.40 0.71
CA ASN A 53 22.68 -6.62 2.11
C ASN A 53 21.67 -5.98 3.06
N VAL A 54 20.79 -6.80 3.63
CA VAL A 54 19.75 -6.35 4.59
C VAL A 54 20.39 -5.68 5.81
N ASN A 55 21.49 -6.23 6.32
CA ASN A 55 22.17 -5.66 7.50
C ASN A 55 22.70 -4.24 7.22
N LYS A 56 23.14 -3.94 5.99
CA LYS A 56 23.52 -2.58 5.63
C LYS A 56 22.35 -1.62 5.81
N ILE A 57 21.15 -2.00 5.36
CA ILE A 57 19.95 -1.17 5.49
C ILE A 57 19.58 -0.95 6.97
N LEU A 58 19.60 -2.02 7.78
CA LEU A 58 19.31 -1.92 9.22
C LEU A 58 20.32 -0.99 9.92
N ASN A 59 21.61 -1.09 9.60
CA ASN A 59 22.63 -0.19 10.15
C ASN A 59 22.40 1.27 9.72
N VAL A 60 22.00 1.52 8.47
CA VAL A 60 21.62 2.87 8.01
C VAL A 60 20.46 3.41 8.85
N PHE A 61 19.43 2.62 9.14
CA PHE A 61 18.35 3.07 10.01
C PHE A 61 18.82 3.35 11.43
N CYS A 62 19.69 2.50 12.01
CA CYS A 62 20.29 2.77 13.32
C CYS A 62 21.11 4.05 13.35
N GLN A 63 21.90 4.32 12.32
CA GLN A 63 22.67 5.56 12.18
C GLN A 63 21.75 6.79 12.16
N HIS A 64 20.52 6.64 11.66
CA HIS A 64 19.53 7.71 11.60
C HIS A 64 18.53 7.70 12.76
N GLY A 65 18.82 6.95 13.84
CA GLY A 65 18.09 7.01 15.11
C GLY A 65 17.07 5.91 15.35
N ALA A 66 17.06 4.84 14.56
CA ALA A 66 16.36 3.62 14.92
C ALA A 66 17.06 2.92 16.09
N SER A 67 16.32 2.13 16.88
CA SER A 67 16.88 1.33 17.96
C SER A 67 17.84 0.28 17.41
N THR A 68 18.99 0.07 18.08
CA THR A 68 19.93 -0.99 17.73
C THR A 68 19.37 -2.40 17.96
N SER A 69 18.25 -2.53 18.67
CA SER A 69 17.53 -3.81 18.82
C SER A 69 17.12 -4.42 17.49
N ILE A 70 16.85 -3.60 16.45
CA ILE A 70 16.50 -4.08 15.11
C ILE A 70 17.60 -4.91 14.45
N LEU A 71 18.84 -4.83 14.94
CA LEU A 71 19.97 -5.63 14.44
C LEU A 71 19.95 -7.05 15.00
N ALA A 72 19.33 -7.26 16.16
CA ALA A 72 19.26 -8.54 16.87
C ALA A 72 17.89 -9.23 16.73
N ASP A 73 16.83 -8.46 16.51
CA ASP A 73 15.48 -8.97 16.44
C ASP A 73 15.29 -9.87 15.19
N ALA A 74 14.60 -11.00 15.36
CA ALA A 74 14.26 -11.89 14.25
C ALA A 74 13.27 -11.26 13.27
N HIS A 75 12.31 -10.47 13.78
CA HIS A 75 11.31 -9.72 13.04
C HIS A 75 11.37 -8.23 13.41
N PRO A 76 12.42 -7.51 12.96
CA PRO A 76 12.64 -6.14 13.37
C PRO A 76 11.54 -5.20 12.84
N HIS A 77 11.17 -4.23 13.66
CA HIS A 77 10.24 -3.16 13.30
C HIS A 77 10.62 -1.85 14.01
N ILE A 78 10.17 -0.73 13.50
CA ILE A 78 10.45 0.59 14.09
C ILE A 78 9.20 1.18 14.76
N GLY A 79 8.03 1.03 14.14
CA GLY A 79 6.77 1.57 14.61
C GLY A 79 6.44 2.96 14.03
N THR A 80 5.14 3.22 13.86
CA THR A 80 4.62 4.44 13.23
C THR A 80 4.93 5.72 14.01
N ASP A 81 5.21 5.62 15.29
CA ASP A 81 5.57 6.74 16.17
C ASP A 81 7.03 7.19 16.04
N LYS A 82 7.94 6.28 15.70
CA LYS A 82 9.39 6.55 15.62
C LYS A 82 9.90 6.72 14.19
N LEU A 83 9.29 6.04 13.24
CA LEU A 83 9.75 6.03 11.84
C LEU A 83 9.83 7.44 11.21
N PRO A 84 8.89 8.37 11.45
CA PRO A 84 9.00 9.73 10.91
C PRO A 84 10.30 10.45 11.28
N ARG A 85 10.83 10.24 12.48
CA ARG A 85 12.11 10.84 12.90
C ARG A 85 13.30 10.25 12.17
N VAL A 86 13.30 8.94 11.94
CA VAL A 86 14.35 8.26 11.17
C VAL A 86 14.38 8.81 9.74
N ILE A 87 13.22 8.95 9.10
CA ILE A 87 13.07 9.51 7.76
C ILE A 87 13.60 10.95 7.69
N GLU A 88 13.21 11.78 8.65
CA GLU A 88 13.68 13.17 8.75
C GLU A 88 15.21 13.25 8.90
N ASN A 89 15.81 12.41 9.74
CA ASN A 89 17.25 12.34 9.90
C ASN A 89 17.96 11.91 8.61
N MET A 90 17.41 10.95 7.87
CA MET A 90 17.92 10.54 6.56
C MET A 90 17.89 11.69 5.56
N ARG A 91 16.80 12.45 5.50
CA ARG A 91 16.70 13.65 4.66
C ARG A 91 17.77 14.67 5.03
N ASN A 92 17.94 14.95 6.32
CA ASN A 92 18.93 15.92 6.77
C ASN A 92 20.35 15.51 6.35
N THR A 93 20.70 14.24 6.47
CA THR A 93 21.98 13.71 5.97
C THR A 93 22.15 13.93 4.46
N ILE A 94 21.09 13.71 3.65
CA ILE A 94 21.15 13.99 2.21
C ILE A 94 21.48 15.46 1.95
N ILE A 95 20.82 16.37 2.67
CA ILE A 95 21.02 17.81 2.52
C ILE A 95 22.42 18.22 2.99
N GLU A 96 22.88 17.71 4.13
CA GLU A 96 24.22 17.96 4.69
C GLU A 96 25.34 17.47 3.75
N CYS A 97 25.08 16.41 2.98
CA CYS A 97 25.99 15.90 1.95
C CYS A 97 25.90 16.66 0.62
N GLY A 98 25.17 17.77 0.54
CA GLY A 98 25.02 18.58 -0.67
C GLY A 98 23.94 18.10 -1.64
N GLY A 99 23.10 17.14 -1.22
CA GLY A 99 21.93 16.72 -1.97
C GLY A 99 20.77 17.70 -1.83
N GLU A 100 19.81 17.60 -2.74
CA GLU A 100 18.60 18.42 -2.72
C GLU A 100 17.36 17.53 -2.54
N VAL A 101 16.37 18.03 -1.77
CA VAL A 101 15.07 17.39 -1.60
C VAL A 101 13.98 18.40 -1.93
N HIS A 102 13.18 18.10 -2.95
CA HIS A 102 12.09 18.94 -3.41
C HIS A 102 10.75 18.28 -3.08
N PHE A 103 9.98 18.91 -2.19
CA PHE A 103 8.63 18.53 -1.86
C PHE A 103 7.60 19.23 -2.76
N GLU A 104 6.36 18.71 -2.78
CA GLU A 104 5.27 19.21 -3.60
C GLU A 104 5.67 19.34 -5.08
N THR A 105 6.60 18.47 -5.49
CA THR A 105 7.23 18.46 -6.81
C THR A 105 6.99 17.08 -7.45
N ARG A 106 5.89 16.98 -8.21
CA ARG A 106 5.49 15.77 -8.93
C ARG A 106 6.20 15.72 -10.28
N MET A 107 6.66 14.55 -10.66
CA MET A 107 7.06 14.26 -12.04
C MET A 107 5.83 14.20 -12.93
N ASP A 108 5.74 15.04 -13.94
CA ASP A 108 4.68 15.03 -14.93
C ASP A 108 5.08 14.30 -16.21
N SER A 109 6.37 14.37 -16.59
CA SER A 109 6.88 13.66 -17.77
C SER A 109 8.34 13.24 -17.62
N LEU A 110 8.74 12.24 -18.41
CA LEU A 110 10.14 11.90 -18.65
C LEU A 110 10.65 12.61 -19.92
N ILE A 111 11.85 13.15 -19.87
CA ILE A 111 12.53 13.68 -21.06
C ILE A 111 13.27 12.54 -21.74
N ILE A 112 12.83 12.20 -22.94
CA ILE A 112 13.39 11.09 -23.73
C ILE A 112 14.06 11.67 -24.98
N GLU A 113 15.38 11.54 -25.07
CA GLU A 113 16.17 11.96 -26.22
C GLU A 113 16.91 10.76 -26.81
N LYS A 114 16.76 10.54 -28.12
CA LYS A 114 17.43 9.41 -28.81
C LYS A 114 17.25 8.06 -28.09
N ASN A 115 16.02 7.79 -27.65
CA ASN A 115 15.64 6.57 -26.92
C ASN A 115 16.33 6.38 -25.54
N LYS A 116 16.75 7.48 -24.91
CA LYS A 116 17.35 7.49 -23.58
C LYS A 116 16.63 8.52 -22.69
N ILE A 117 16.40 8.15 -21.46
CA ILE A 117 15.86 9.08 -20.45
C ILE A 117 17.00 10.01 -20.02
N THR A 118 16.81 11.31 -20.20
CA THR A 118 17.81 12.35 -19.93
C THR A 118 17.39 13.29 -18.80
N GLY A 119 16.16 13.16 -18.30
CA GLY A 119 15.65 13.97 -17.21
C GLY A 119 14.16 13.84 -17.00
N ILE A 120 13.59 14.75 -16.23
CA ILE A 120 12.16 14.86 -15.96
C ILE A 120 11.69 16.30 -16.05
N GLU A 121 10.40 16.47 -16.33
CA GLU A 121 9.64 17.71 -16.13
C GLU A 121 8.69 17.54 -14.96
N THR A 122 8.41 18.63 -14.26
CA THR A 122 7.61 18.60 -13.04
C THR A 122 6.41 19.56 -13.12
N ASN A 123 5.41 19.31 -12.28
CA ASN A 123 4.21 20.14 -12.12
C ASN A 123 4.51 21.61 -11.78
N THR A 124 5.73 21.92 -11.33
CA THR A 124 6.20 23.28 -11.06
C THR A 124 6.80 23.97 -12.27
N GLY A 125 6.82 23.31 -13.43
CA GLY A 125 7.46 23.78 -14.66
C GLY A 125 9.00 23.70 -14.64
N LYS A 126 9.58 23.10 -13.61
CA LYS A 126 11.03 22.89 -13.53
C LYS A 126 11.42 21.61 -14.26
N THR A 127 12.59 21.67 -14.90
CA THR A 127 13.24 20.53 -15.54
C THR A 127 14.46 20.11 -14.73
N PHE A 128 14.61 18.81 -14.51
CA PHE A 128 15.79 18.24 -13.87
C PHE A 128 16.45 17.26 -14.84
N LYS A 129 17.69 17.54 -15.23
CA LYS A 129 18.47 16.73 -16.17
C LYS A 129 19.38 15.75 -15.43
N GLY A 130 19.53 14.55 -15.98
CA GLY A 130 20.41 13.50 -15.46
C GLY A 130 19.75 12.12 -15.47
N PRO A 131 20.43 11.09 -14.98
CA PRO A 131 19.85 9.76 -14.79
C PRO A 131 18.66 9.80 -13.84
N VAL A 132 17.59 9.08 -14.17
CA VAL A 132 16.34 9.05 -13.40
C VAL A 132 16.13 7.70 -12.75
N ILE A 133 15.88 7.71 -11.44
CA ILE A 133 15.37 6.55 -10.71
C ILE A 133 13.89 6.79 -10.43
N LEU A 134 13.02 6.03 -11.10
CA LEU A 134 11.58 6.10 -10.92
C LEU A 134 11.17 5.21 -9.75
N ALA A 135 10.88 5.81 -8.60
CA ALA A 135 10.54 5.13 -7.36
C ALA A 135 9.24 5.69 -6.75
N THR A 136 8.20 5.81 -7.58
CA THR A 136 6.93 6.48 -7.27
C THR A 136 5.96 5.69 -6.40
N GLY A 137 6.27 4.41 -6.14
CA GLY A 137 5.42 3.50 -5.38
C GLY A 137 4.23 2.98 -6.18
N HIS A 138 3.54 2.01 -5.59
CA HIS A 138 2.45 1.28 -6.23
C HIS A 138 1.21 2.15 -6.53
N SER A 139 0.92 3.16 -5.72
CA SER A 139 -0.30 3.94 -5.83
C SER A 139 -0.22 5.12 -6.82
N ALA A 140 0.92 5.35 -7.45
CA ALA A 140 1.10 6.40 -8.45
C ALA A 140 0.52 5.99 -9.81
N ARG A 141 -0.81 5.88 -9.88
CA ARG A 141 -1.54 5.39 -11.06
C ARG A 141 -1.44 6.33 -12.26
N ASP A 142 -1.28 7.60 -12.02
CA ASP A 142 -1.00 8.61 -13.04
C ASP A 142 0.33 8.34 -13.76
N VAL A 143 1.35 7.86 -13.04
CA VAL A 143 2.62 7.45 -13.66
C VAL A 143 2.45 6.23 -14.55
N TYR A 144 1.67 5.22 -14.12
CA TYR A 144 1.39 4.05 -14.97
C TYR A 144 0.64 4.44 -16.25
N ARG A 145 -0.35 5.34 -16.15
CA ARG A 145 -1.05 5.87 -17.33
C ARG A 145 -0.10 6.62 -18.25
N TRP A 146 0.73 7.50 -17.68
CA TRP A 146 1.72 8.23 -18.45
C TRP A 146 2.68 7.31 -19.21
N LEU A 147 3.20 6.26 -18.54
CA LEU A 147 4.08 5.27 -19.17
C LEU A 147 3.39 4.56 -20.34
N TYR A 148 2.14 4.14 -20.13
CA TYR A 148 1.33 3.50 -21.16
C TYR A 148 1.09 4.43 -22.36
N ASP A 149 0.65 5.66 -22.11
CA ASP A 149 0.32 6.65 -23.12
C ASP A 149 1.55 7.07 -23.97
N ASN A 150 2.75 6.92 -23.40
CA ASN A 150 4.00 7.22 -24.08
C ASN A 150 4.69 5.97 -24.68
N GLY A 151 3.98 4.86 -24.78
CA GLY A 151 4.46 3.65 -25.46
C GLY A 151 5.58 2.91 -24.73
N ILE A 152 5.72 3.12 -23.43
CA ILE A 152 6.66 2.34 -22.62
C ILE A 152 6.06 0.94 -22.39
N GLU A 153 6.84 -0.07 -22.73
CA GLU A 153 6.43 -1.46 -22.59
C GLU A 153 6.11 -1.79 -21.13
N MET A 154 4.94 -2.36 -20.91
CA MET A 154 4.42 -2.72 -19.58
C MET A 154 3.81 -4.12 -19.63
N GLU A 155 3.91 -4.82 -18.51
CA GLU A 155 3.36 -6.15 -18.33
C GLU A 155 2.32 -6.14 -17.21
N THR A 156 1.15 -6.73 -17.48
CA THR A 156 0.12 -6.95 -16.48
C THR A 156 0.57 -8.02 -15.48
N LYS A 157 0.37 -7.76 -14.19
CA LYS A 157 0.65 -8.73 -13.13
C LYS A 157 -0.57 -8.94 -12.25
N GLY A 158 -0.73 -10.17 -11.75
CA GLY A 158 -1.73 -10.49 -10.74
C GLY A 158 -1.55 -9.65 -9.47
N ILE A 159 -2.65 -9.45 -8.78
CA ILE A 159 -2.70 -8.75 -7.49
C ILE A 159 -3.30 -9.67 -6.43
N ALA A 160 -3.25 -9.25 -5.18
CA ALA A 160 -3.96 -9.91 -4.09
C ALA A 160 -5.00 -8.97 -3.51
N VAL A 161 -6.23 -9.46 -3.40
CA VAL A 161 -7.38 -8.71 -2.91
C VAL A 161 -8.00 -9.45 -1.73
N GLY A 162 -8.55 -8.72 -0.77
CA GLY A 162 -9.20 -9.36 0.37
C GLY A 162 -9.68 -8.36 1.40
N VAL A 163 -9.91 -8.87 2.60
CA VAL A 163 -10.43 -8.12 3.72
C VAL A 163 -9.37 -7.97 4.81
N ARG A 164 -9.53 -6.99 5.68
CA ARG A 164 -8.70 -6.87 6.88
C ARG A 164 -9.50 -7.35 8.09
N LEU A 165 -8.97 -8.38 8.74
CA LEU A 165 -9.52 -8.92 9.98
C LEU A 165 -8.98 -8.14 11.16
N GLU A 166 -9.84 -7.75 12.08
CA GLU A 166 -9.47 -7.16 13.37
C GLU A 166 -9.94 -8.08 14.49
N HIS A 167 -9.09 -8.27 15.48
CA HIS A 167 -9.33 -9.17 16.60
C HIS A 167 -8.59 -8.71 17.86
N PRO A 168 -9.04 -9.15 19.06
CA PRO A 168 -8.34 -8.81 20.30
C PRO A 168 -6.89 -9.31 20.31
N SER A 169 -5.93 -8.46 20.68
CA SER A 169 -4.52 -8.85 20.81
C SER A 169 -4.33 -10.01 21.79
N MET A 170 -5.08 -9.99 22.89
CA MET A 170 -5.04 -11.05 23.90
C MET A 170 -5.37 -12.44 23.31
N LEU A 171 -6.30 -12.52 22.36
CA LEU A 171 -6.64 -13.78 21.72
C LEU A 171 -5.42 -14.37 20.98
N ILE A 172 -4.69 -13.53 20.25
CA ILE A 172 -3.51 -13.97 19.52
C ILE A 172 -2.36 -14.32 20.48
N ASP A 173 -2.16 -13.52 21.54
CA ASP A 173 -1.18 -13.85 22.57
C ASP A 173 -1.49 -15.21 23.22
N GLN A 174 -2.75 -15.50 23.54
CA GLN A 174 -3.15 -16.78 24.12
C GLN A 174 -2.88 -17.95 23.18
N ILE A 175 -3.22 -17.80 21.91
CA ILE A 175 -3.04 -18.84 20.89
C ILE A 175 -1.55 -19.11 20.67
N GLN A 176 -0.75 -18.08 20.44
CA GLN A 176 0.65 -18.23 20.06
C GLN A 176 1.55 -18.63 21.23
N TYR A 177 1.26 -18.15 22.42
CA TYR A 177 2.05 -18.47 23.63
C TYR A 177 1.47 -19.62 24.45
N HIS A 178 0.36 -20.21 24.02
CA HIS A 178 -0.32 -21.30 24.73
C HIS A 178 -0.59 -21.00 26.20
N ASN A 179 -0.90 -19.74 26.50
CA ASN A 179 -1.06 -19.24 27.86
C ASN A 179 -2.36 -18.44 27.99
N LYS A 180 -3.27 -18.89 28.89
CA LYS A 180 -4.54 -18.20 29.13
C LYS A 180 -4.42 -16.75 29.61
N ASN A 181 -3.28 -16.36 30.15
CA ASN A 181 -2.98 -15.01 30.59
C ASN A 181 -2.27 -14.17 29.50
N GLY A 182 -2.14 -14.71 28.27
CA GLY A 182 -1.47 -14.06 27.14
C GLY A 182 0.05 -13.99 27.33
N ARG A 183 0.68 -12.96 26.76
CA ARG A 183 2.14 -12.80 26.67
C ARG A 183 2.86 -12.45 27.99
N GLY A 184 2.13 -11.99 29.00
CA GLY A 184 2.74 -11.53 30.25
C GLY A 184 3.61 -10.27 30.07
N LYS A 185 4.61 -10.11 30.95
CA LYS A 185 5.44 -8.89 31.01
C LYS A 185 6.60 -8.85 30.01
N TYR A 186 7.13 -10.01 29.63
CA TYR A 186 8.44 -10.13 28.94
C TYR A 186 8.33 -10.49 27.46
N LEU A 187 7.24 -11.08 27.04
CA LEU A 187 7.07 -11.47 25.66
C LEU A 187 6.54 -10.32 24.79
N PRO A 188 6.95 -10.21 23.52
CA PRO A 188 6.42 -9.21 22.60
C PRO A 188 4.96 -9.51 22.26
N ALA A 189 4.29 -8.58 21.60
CA ALA A 189 2.97 -8.85 21.03
C ALA A 189 3.06 -9.98 19.99
N ALA A 190 2.19 -10.98 20.11
CA ALA A 190 2.24 -12.16 19.27
C ALA A 190 1.90 -11.84 17.82
N GLU A 191 2.60 -12.50 16.92
CA GLU A 191 2.42 -12.42 15.47
C GLU A 191 1.94 -13.76 14.92
N TYR A 192 1.25 -13.72 13.79
CA TYR A 192 0.96 -14.91 13.00
C TYR A 192 1.12 -14.66 11.51
N SER A 193 1.36 -15.71 10.78
CA SER A 193 1.25 -15.73 9.33
C SER A 193 0.72 -17.10 8.89
N PHE A 194 -0.07 -17.11 7.85
CA PHE A 194 -0.52 -18.34 7.22
C PHE A 194 -0.51 -18.20 5.70
N VAL A 195 -0.42 -19.32 5.04
CA VAL A 195 -0.61 -19.48 3.61
C VAL A 195 -1.29 -20.80 3.38
N THR A 196 -2.29 -20.82 2.52
CA THR A 196 -3.01 -22.03 2.13
C THR A 196 -3.48 -21.94 0.69
N GLN A 197 -4.02 -23.02 0.17
CA GLN A 197 -4.65 -23.08 -1.15
C GLN A 197 -6.15 -23.32 -0.97
N VAL A 198 -6.95 -22.50 -1.63
CA VAL A 198 -8.41 -22.66 -1.69
C VAL A 198 -8.82 -22.60 -3.15
N GLU A 199 -9.45 -23.65 -3.66
CA GLU A 199 -9.90 -23.75 -5.05
C GLU A 199 -8.82 -23.39 -6.08
N GLY A 200 -7.59 -23.87 -5.85
CA GLY A 200 -6.44 -23.61 -6.72
C GLY A 200 -5.84 -22.20 -6.64
N ARG A 201 -6.29 -21.38 -5.67
CA ARG A 201 -5.76 -20.03 -5.43
C ARG A 201 -5.00 -19.94 -4.14
N GLY A 202 -3.92 -19.16 -4.15
CA GLY A 202 -3.19 -18.84 -2.93
C GLY A 202 -4.01 -17.89 -2.05
N VAL A 203 -4.25 -18.30 -0.80
CA VAL A 203 -4.88 -17.47 0.24
C VAL A 203 -3.86 -17.31 1.36
N TYR A 204 -3.62 -16.07 1.79
CA TYR A 204 -2.58 -15.81 2.79
C TYR A 204 -2.84 -14.57 3.64
N SER A 205 -2.26 -14.60 4.83
CA SER A 205 -2.21 -13.41 5.69
C SER A 205 -1.25 -12.37 5.11
N PHE A 206 -1.66 -11.12 5.15
CA PHE A 206 -0.86 -10.00 4.65
C PHE A 206 -0.76 -8.89 5.69
N CYS A 207 0.47 -8.42 5.92
CA CYS A 207 0.75 -7.28 6.80
C CYS A 207 0.01 -7.35 8.15
N MET A 208 0.20 -8.47 8.89
CA MET A 208 -0.30 -8.61 10.26
C MET A 208 0.34 -7.51 11.14
N CYS A 209 -0.49 -6.74 11.84
CA CYS A 209 -0.10 -5.62 12.70
C CYS A 209 -0.47 -5.94 14.16
N PRO A 210 0.46 -6.51 14.93
CA PRO A 210 0.23 -6.82 16.34
C PRO A 210 0.05 -5.54 17.16
N GLY A 211 -0.89 -5.54 18.09
CA GLY A 211 -1.15 -4.38 18.93
C GLY A 211 -1.36 -3.08 18.16
N GLY A 212 -2.09 -3.16 17.04
CA GLY A 212 -2.25 -2.07 16.07
C GLY A 212 -3.70 -1.77 15.72
N PHE A 213 -3.89 -0.92 14.73
CA PHE A 213 -5.17 -0.38 14.31
C PHE A 213 -5.36 -0.54 12.81
N VAL A 214 -6.61 -0.71 12.38
CA VAL A 214 -7.02 -0.55 10.98
C VAL A 214 -7.21 0.93 10.70
N VAL A 215 -6.65 1.41 9.59
CA VAL A 215 -6.72 2.82 9.20
C VAL A 215 -7.13 2.96 7.74
N PRO A 216 -7.89 3.99 7.37
CA PRO A 216 -8.14 4.31 5.98
C PRO A 216 -6.84 4.79 5.32
N ALA A 217 -6.55 4.25 4.15
CA ALA A 217 -5.28 4.46 3.45
C ALA A 217 -5.48 4.78 1.96
N ALA A 218 -6.61 5.40 1.61
CA ALA A 218 -6.90 5.78 0.24
C ALA A 218 -5.87 6.77 -0.31
N SER A 219 -5.57 6.63 -1.61
CA SER A 219 -4.72 7.55 -2.38
C SER A 219 -5.52 8.53 -3.24
N GLY A 220 -6.82 8.31 -3.36
CA GLY A 220 -7.73 9.17 -4.12
C GLY A 220 -9.01 9.49 -3.34
N PRO A 221 -9.71 10.59 -3.69
CA PRO A 221 -10.85 11.11 -2.92
C PRO A 221 -12.09 10.20 -2.94
N HIS A 222 -12.31 9.47 -4.03
CA HIS A 222 -13.49 8.61 -4.24
C HIS A 222 -13.13 7.13 -4.19
N GLN A 223 -12.17 6.79 -3.37
CA GLN A 223 -11.64 5.45 -3.19
C GLN A 223 -11.52 5.15 -1.71
N ILE A 224 -11.61 3.89 -1.33
CA ILE A 224 -11.24 3.46 -0.01
C ILE A 224 -10.45 2.16 -0.08
N VAL A 225 -9.38 2.16 0.66
CA VAL A 225 -8.60 0.98 1.00
C VAL A 225 -8.17 1.10 2.45
N VAL A 226 -7.98 0.00 3.13
CA VAL A 226 -7.52 0.01 4.52
C VAL A 226 -6.13 -0.58 4.64
N ASN A 227 -5.39 -0.04 5.60
CA ASN A 227 -4.11 -0.56 6.00
C ASN A 227 -4.07 -0.82 7.51
N GLY A 228 -3.03 -1.46 8.00
CA GLY A 228 -2.76 -1.60 9.43
C GLY A 228 -1.54 -0.77 9.83
N MET A 229 -1.57 -0.25 11.03
CA MET A 229 -0.43 0.43 11.65
C MET A 229 -0.29 0.00 13.11
N SER A 230 0.94 -0.05 13.60
CA SER A 230 1.24 -0.32 14.99
C SER A 230 2.26 0.68 15.53
N PRO A 231 2.08 1.16 16.78
CA PRO A 231 3.13 1.89 17.46
C PRO A 231 4.31 0.96 17.80
N SER A 232 5.44 1.54 18.12
CA SER A 232 6.67 0.78 18.43
C SER A 232 6.52 -0.20 19.60
N ASN A 233 5.65 0.10 20.56
CA ASN A 233 5.36 -0.77 21.70
C ASN A 233 4.32 -1.85 21.45
N ARG A 234 3.61 -1.81 20.29
CA ARG A 234 2.54 -2.77 19.93
C ARG A 234 1.56 -3.03 21.06
N GLY A 235 1.16 -1.96 21.77
CA GLY A 235 0.40 -2.01 23.02
C GLY A 235 -1.10 -1.84 22.89
N SER A 236 -1.67 -1.80 21.70
CA SER A 236 -3.11 -1.72 21.50
C SER A 236 -3.82 -2.99 21.96
N LYS A 237 -5.11 -2.84 22.36
CA LYS A 237 -6.00 -3.96 22.65
C LYS A 237 -6.33 -4.80 21.41
N TRP A 238 -6.11 -4.26 20.21
CA TRP A 238 -6.44 -4.86 18.94
C TRP A 238 -5.19 -5.25 18.16
N SER A 239 -5.33 -6.29 17.40
CA SER A 239 -4.39 -6.69 16.34
C SER A 239 -5.18 -6.86 15.06
N ASN A 240 -4.52 -6.72 13.90
CA ASN A 240 -5.21 -6.88 12.64
C ASN A 240 -4.29 -7.49 11.57
N SER A 241 -4.88 -8.12 10.57
CA SER A 241 -4.17 -8.69 9.42
C SER A 241 -5.04 -8.64 8.17
N GLY A 242 -4.46 -8.37 7.03
CA GLY A 242 -5.11 -8.70 5.77
C GLY A 242 -5.24 -10.21 5.63
N MET A 243 -6.34 -10.66 5.07
CA MET A 243 -6.52 -11.98 4.51
C MET A 243 -6.86 -11.80 3.04
N VAL A 244 -5.98 -12.23 2.17
CA VAL A 244 -6.05 -11.92 0.74
C VAL A 244 -5.96 -13.17 -0.10
N VAL A 245 -6.59 -13.11 -1.27
CA VAL A 245 -6.58 -14.13 -2.30
C VAL A 245 -5.95 -13.59 -3.57
N GLU A 246 -5.23 -14.43 -4.28
CA GLU A 246 -4.64 -14.11 -5.57
C GLU A 246 -5.72 -13.88 -6.64
N ILE A 247 -5.62 -12.76 -7.35
CA ILE A 247 -6.41 -12.44 -8.55
C ILE A 247 -5.44 -12.35 -9.71
N ARG A 248 -5.70 -13.12 -10.75
CA ARG A 248 -4.88 -13.21 -11.97
C ARG A 248 -5.49 -12.38 -13.09
N PRO A 249 -4.72 -11.92 -14.07
CA PRO A 249 -5.27 -11.22 -15.24
C PRO A 249 -6.36 -12.03 -15.97
N GLU A 250 -6.20 -13.35 -16.06
CA GLU A 250 -7.14 -14.26 -16.72
C GLU A 250 -8.52 -14.28 -16.04
N ASP A 251 -8.56 -14.06 -14.73
CA ASP A 251 -9.83 -14.02 -13.98
C ASP A 251 -10.75 -12.89 -14.43
N LEU A 252 -10.18 -11.81 -14.94
CA LEU A 252 -10.93 -10.66 -15.42
C LEU A 252 -11.48 -10.87 -16.83
N ALA A 253 -10.87 -11.77 -17.62
CA ALA A 253 -11.35 -12.14 -18.94
C ALA A 253 -12.55 -13.11 -18.88
N GLU A 254 -12.55 -14.02 -17.90
CA GLU A 254 -13.54 -15.11 -17.79
C GLU A 254 -14.78 -14.74 -16.97
N ASN A 255 -14.68 -13.82 -16.02
CA ASN A 255 -15.74 -13.51 -15.07
C ASN A 255 -16.42 -12.16 -15.31
N ASN A 256 -17.72 -12.17 -15.51
CA ASN A 256 -18.58 -11.00 -15.76
C ASN A 256 -18.77 -10.04 -14.56
N LEU A 257 -18.11 -10.25 -13.43
CA LEU A 257 -18.40 -9.54 -12.18
C LEU A 257 -18.12 -8.02 -12.22
N PHE A 258 -17.24 -7.56 -13.13
CA PHE A 258 -16.92 -6.13 -13.28
C PHE A 258 -16.81 -5.70 -14.75
N THR A 259 -17.35 -6.50 -15.68
CA THR A 259 -17.08 -6.35 -17.11
C THR A 259 -17.61 -5.07 -17.72
N GLU A 260 -18.76 -4.57 -17.30
CA GLU A 260 -19.35 -3.37 -17.93
C GLU A 260 -18.59 -2.09 -17.56
N GLU A 261 -18.22 -1.92 -16.29
CA GLU A 261 -17.45 -0.74 -15.85
C GLU A 261 -16.01 -0.77 -16.37
N LEU A 262 -15.39 -1.94 -16.42
CA LEU A 262 -14.07 -2.15 -17.01
C LEU A 262 -14.08 -2.01 -18.53
N LYS A 263 -15.14 -2.47 -19.21
CA LYS A 263 -15.34 -2.28 -20.64
C LYS A 263 -15.48 -0.79 -20.96
N THR A 264 -16.34 -0.07 -20.23
CA THR A 264 -16.56 1.37 -20.43
C THR A 264 -15.26 2.15 -20.26
N LYS A 265 -14.51 1.90 -19.18
CA LYS A 265 -13.20 2.55 -18.96
C LYS A 265 -12.15 2.17 -20.01
N SER A 266 -12.16 0.93 -20.48
CA SER A 266 -11.28 0.49 -21.56
C SER A 266 -11.62 1.14 -22.89
N GLU A 267 -12.91 1.36 -23.18
CA GLU A 267 -13.38 2.05 -24.38
C GLU A 267 -13.09 3.55 -24.35
N GLU A 268 -13.24 4.19 -23.19
CA GLU A 268 -12.86 5.60 -22.98
C GLU A 268 -11.36 5.80 -23.24
N LEU A 269 -10.50 4.87 -22.79
CA LEU A 269 -9.06 4.90 -23.06
C LEU A 269 -8.73 4.69 -24.53
N LYS A 270 -9.44 3.79 -25.23
CA LYS A 270 -9.27 3.59 -26.67
C LYS A 270 -9.65 4.86 -27.44
N ALA A 271 -10.68 5.56 -27.00
CA ALA A 271 -11.14 6.79 -27.63
C ALA A 271 -10.17 7.97 -27.46
N THR A 272 -9.45 8.02 -26.32
CA THR A 272 -8.45 9.06 -26.03
C THR A 272 -7.09 8.79 -26.66
N ASN A 273 -6.77 7.52 -26.93
CA ASN A 273 -5.43 7.08 -27.39
C ASN A 273 -5.39 6.88 -28.91
N LYS A 274 -5.37 7.98 -29.67
CA LYS A 274 -5.31 7.97 -31.15
C LYS A 274 -4.00 7.45 -31.76
N ASN A 275 -2.95 7.17 -30.97
CA ASN A 275 -1.60 6.94 -31.45
C ASN A 275 -1.06 5.51 -31.27
N HIS A 276 -1.78 4.60 -30.64
CA HIS A 276 -1.26 3.24 -30.43
C HIS A 276 -2.16 2.19 -31.06
N GLY A 277 -1.56 1.46 -32.02
CA GLY A 277 -2.22 0.39 -32.76
C GLY A 277 -2.81 -0.68 -31.85
N GLN A 278 -3.92 -1.20 -32.32
CA GLN A 278 -4.68 -2.40 -31.91
C GLN A 278 -4.23 -3.15 -30.63
N TRP A 279 -4.59 -2.63 -29.47
CA TRP A 279 -4.67 -3.44 -28.26
C TRP A 279 -6.12 -3.91 -28.10
N THR A 280 -6.32 -5.21 -28.04
CA THR A 280 -7.61 -5.78 -27.64
C THR A 280 -7.80 -5.60 -26.14
N THR A 281 -9.05 -5.57 -25.66
CA THR A 281 -9.39 -5.46 -24.23
C THR A 281 -8.68 -6.50 -23.37
N ASP A 282 -8.40 -7.66 -23.94
CA ASP A 282 -7.80 -8.81 -23.26
C ASP A 282 -6.30 -8.66 -22.96
N HIS A 283 -5.64 -7.61 -23.50
CA HIS A 283 -4.20 -7.43 -23.39
C HIS A 283 -3.78 -6.03 -22.90
N CYS A 284 -4.71 -5.23 -22.35
CA CYS A 284 -4.36 -3.93 -21.81
C CYS A 284 -3.54 -4.08 -20.51
N PRO A 285 -2.28 -3.59 -20.46
CA PRO A 285 -1.42 -3.75 -19.28
C PRO A 285 -1.95 -3.03 -18.04
N LEU A 286 -2.93 -2.12 -18.18
CA LEU A 286 -3.55 -1.40 -17.08
C LEU A 286 -4.82 -2.08 -16.52
N THR A 287 -5.23 -3.22 -17.07
CA THR A 287 -6.48 -3.91 -16.69
C THR A 287 -6.58 -4.17 -15.19
N MET A 288 -5.51 -4.68 -14.55
CA MET A 288 -5.50 -4.94 -13.12
C MET A 288 -5.57 -3.64 -12.28
N MET A 289 -5.02 -2.55 -12.78
CA MET A 289 -5.13 -1.23 -12.13
C MET A 289 -6.58 -0.72 -12.16
N TYR A 290 -7.28 -0.87 -13.28
CA TYR A 290 -8.70 -0.48 -13.38
C TYR A 290 -9.61 -1.33 -12.50
N PHE A 291 -9.36 -2.64 -12.45
CA PHE A 291 -10.04 -3.52 -11.51
C PHE A 291 -9.89 -3.04 -10.07
N GLN A 292 -8.66 -2.71 -9.67
CA GLN A 292 -8.39 -2.19 -8.33
C GLN A 292 -9.10 -0.87 -8.07
N GLU A 293 -9.12 0.06 -9.04
CA GLU A 293 -9.82 1.34 -8.91
C GLU A 293 -11.33 1.16 -8.80
N ALA A 294 -11.92 0.27 -9.58
CA ALA A 294 -13.35 -0.05 -9.52
C ALA A 294 -13.73 -0.64 -8.16
N LEU A 295 -12.94 -1.58 -7.64
CA LEU A 295 -13.16 -2.17 -6.33
C LEU A 295 -13.07 -1.14 -5.21
N GLU A 296 -12.04 -0.30 -5.21
CA GLU A 296 -11.86 0.76 -4.21
C GLU A 296 -12.99 1.81 -4.27
N ALA A 297 -13.48 2.15 -5.46
CA ALA A 297 -14.62 3.04 -5.65
C ALA A 297 -15.93 2.41 -5.15
N SER A 298 -16.15 1.12 -5.43
CA SER A 298 -17.31 0.38 -4.90
C SER A 298 -17.30 0.32 -3.37
N CYS A 299 -16.15 0.07 -2.76
CA CYS A 299 -16.00 0.12 -1.30
C CYS A 299 -16.29 1.51 -0.73
N TRP A 300 -15.90 2.58 -1.43
CA TRP A 300 -16.18 3.94 -1.02
C TRP A 300 -17.68 4.25 -1.08
N GLN A 301 -18.38 3.81 -2.11
CA GLN A 301 -19.84 3.94 -2.22
C GLN A 301 -20.54 3.19 -1.07
N GLN A 302 -20.16 1.95 -0.80
CA GLN A 302 -20.68 1.16 0.31
C GLN A 302 -20.36 1.79 1.68
N GLY A 303 -19.26 2.53 1.79
CA GLY A 303 -18.87 3.33 2.96
C GLY A 303 -19.62 4.67 3.07
N ASN A 304 -20.77 4.83 2.38
CA ASN A 304 -21.57 6.05 2.35
C ASN A 304 -20.80 7.29 1.86
N MET A 305 -19.93 7.08 0.86
CA MET A 305 -19.08 8.13 0.27
C MET A 305 -18.18 8.82 1.30
N ARG A 306 -17.75 8.08 2.32
CA ARG A 306 -16.84 8.53 3.37
C ARG A 306 -15.59 7.65 3.38
N GLN A 307 -14.52 8.12 4.02
CA GLN A 307 -13.33 7.32 4.28
C GLN A 307 -13.54 6.38 5.48
N THR A 308 -14.63 5.60 5.42
CA THR A 308 -15.01 4.61 6.42
C THR A 308 -15.18 3.27 5.71
N ALA A 309 -14.33 2.31 6.02
CA ALA A 309 -14.41 0.99 5.41
C ALA A 309 -15.71 0.28 5.81
N PRO A 310 -16.43 -0.30 4.85
CA PRO A 310 -17.51 -1.23 5.16
C PRO A 310 -16.99 -2.34 6.07
N SER A 311 -17.72 -2.66 7.12
CA SER A 311 -17.31 -3.67 8.09
C SER A 311 -18.47 -4.59 8.47
N GLN A 312 -18.15 -5.84 8.77
CA GLN A 312 -19.11 -6.85 9.21
C GLN A 312 -18.49 -7.73 10.29
N ARG A 313 -19.29 -8.19 11.25
CA ARG A 313 -18.86 -9.14 12.27
C ARG A 313 -18.84 -10.55 11.71
N MET A 314 -17.83 -11.34 12.03
CA MET A 314 -17.71 -12.74 11.59
C MET A 314 -18.93 -13.60 11.96
N VAL A 315 -19.52 -13.37 13.16
CA VAL A 315 -20.74 -14.08 13.61
C VAL A 315 -21.91 -13.84 12.65
N GLU A 316 -22.05 -12.64 12.11
CA GLU A 316 -23.12 -12.28 11.17
C GLU A 316 -22.93 -12.99 9.81
N ILE A 317 -21.68 -13.16 9.37
CA ILE A 317 -21.36 -13.91 8.15
C ILE A 317 -21.77 -15.37 8.30
N GLN A 318 -21.38 -16.02 9.39
CA GLN A 318 -21.74 -17.41 9.67
C GLN A 318 -23.25 -17.64 9.76
N GLN A 319 -24.00 -16.67 10.28
CA GLN A 319 -25.46 -16.75 10.35
C GLN A 319 -26.10 -16.69 8.96
N ARG A 320 -25.59 -15.86 8.04
CA ARG A 320 -26.08 -15.79 6.65
C ARG A 320 -25.84 -17.08 5.90
N GLU A 321 -24.63 -17.63 5.93
CA GLU A 321 -24.31 -18.90 5.29
C GLU A 321 -25.22 -20.04 5.77
N ASN A 322 -25.50 -20.12 7.08
CA ASN A 322 -26.43 -21.12 7.62
C ASN A 322 -27.89 -20.90 7.21
N THR A 323 -28.28 -19.69 6.83
CA THR A 323 -29.61 -19.36 6.34
C THR A 323 -29.75 -19.75 4.86
N ASP A 324 -28.72 -19.48 4.06
CA ASP A 324 -28.71 -19.79 2.62
C ASP A 324 -28.62 -21.31 2.37
N MET A 325 -27.96 -22.08 3.23
CA MET A 325 -27.94 -23.54 3.17
C MET A 325 -29.26 -24.22 3.55
N LYS A 326 -30.21 -23.52 4.18
CA LYS A 326 -31.53 -24.05 4.51
C LYS A 326 -32.58 -23.83 3.43
N VAL A 327 -32.25 -23.14 2.37
CA VAL A 327 -33.17 -22.77 1.27
C VAL A 327 -32.85 -23.55 -0.02
N SER A 328 -31.88 -24.45 -0.02
CA SER A 328 -31.51 -25.30 -1.17
C SER A 328 -31.99 -26.75 -1.00
#